data_92a16dd2e79c7db80e1afa129910a33d
#
_entry.id   92a16dd2e79c7db80e1afa129910a33d
#
_cell.length_a   1.000
_cell.length_b   1.000
_cell.length_c   1.000
_cell.angle_alpha   90.00
_cell.angle_beta   90.00
_cell.angle_gamma   90.00
#
_symmetry.space_group_name_H-M   'P 1'
#
loop_
_entity.id
_entity.type
_entity.pdbx_description
1 polymer ?
#
loop_
_entity_poly.entity_id
_entity_poly.type
_entity_poly.pdbx_seq_one_letter_code
_entity_poly.pdbx_strand_id
1 'polypeptide(L)'
;MKVAVIGCGTIANAQHIPAYCNNKKTEIKYFCDIIRERAEKAVETYGCGTAVTDYREVLADDEITAVSVCTPNKAHSEIAIAALKAGKNVLCEKPAARLYSEALEMQKAQHETGKVLNIGVVNRFNICVNKIKELIEEGALGNVYQVYVSFRSHRSIPGIGGDFTTKAVAGGGVMIDWGVHFFDIVMYCCGDPSTKTVSAEKFSYLGNPIEDYVYTSMWAGPPKKDGICDVEDGITGMIRTDGPVITFNGAWAQNIGENEMFIDFIGTKGGIRLQYGADFTLYSTKNGMLTKTEFDMEKPQMFQTEIDSFVDCIESGKKLPSHIDTNIITAKMMDAIYRSADEHKEIIL
;
A
#
# COMPACT_ATOMS: atom_id res chain seq x y z
N MET A 1 22.14 9.32 10.57
CA MET A 1 21.65 7.91 10.62
C MET A 1 22.10 7.20 9.35
N LYS A 2 22.78 6.04 9.45
CA LYS A 2 23.12 5.24 8.27
C LYS A 2 21.98 4.30 7.94
N VAL A 3 21.55 4.33 6.68
CA VAL A 3 20.43 3.53 6.17
C VAL A 3 20.87 2.67 4.99
N ALA A 4 20.10 1.63 4.70
CA ALA A 4 20.25 0.84 3.49
C ALA A 4 18.91 0.64 2.79
N VAL A 5 18.95 0.52 1.45
CA VAL A 5 17.80 0.20 0.62
C VAL A 5 17.97 -1.20 0.07
N ILE A 6 17.03 -2.09 0.40
CA ILE A 6 17.00 -3.50 -0.03
C ILE A 6 15.89 -3.65 -1.09
N GLY A 7 16.29 -3.93 -2.32
CA GLY A 7 15.48 -3.83 -3.53
C GLY A 7 15.69 -2.49 -4.23
N CYS A 8 16.42 -2.48 -5.36
CA CYS A 8 16.71 -1.29 -6.16
C CYS A 8 15.82 -1.23 -7.42
N GLY A 9 14.54 -1.61 -7.24
CA GLY A 9 13.52 -1.57 -8.28
C GLY A 9 12.93 -0.18 -8.52
N THR A 10 11.77 -0.14 -9.20
CA THR A 10 11.10 1.11 -9.61
C THR A 10 10.75 1.98 -8.41
N ILE A 11 10.11 1.43 -7.36
CA ILE A 11 9.66 2.22 -6.21
C ILE A 11 10.84 2.79 -5.41
N ALA A 12 11.90 2.00 -5.24
CA ALA A 12 13.10 2.46 -4.56
C ALA A 12 13.72 3.67 -5.28
N ASN A 13 13.95 3.53 -6.60
CA ASN A 13 14.57 4.59 -7.41
C ASN A 13 13.67 5.82 -7.60
N ALA A 14 12.35 5.63 -7.72
CA ALA A 14 11.43 6.74 -7.92
C ALA A 14 11.14 7.53 -6.65
N GLN A 15 11.19 6.88 -5.47
CA GLN A 15 10.66 7.46 -4.25
C GLN A 15 11.62 7.35 -3.05
N HIS A 16 11.96 6.13 -2.58
CA HIS A 16 12.71 5.96 -1.32
C HIS A 16 14.10 6.56 -1.37
N ILE A 17 14.89 6.24 -2.39
CA ILE A 17 16.28 6.71 -2.52
C ILE A 17 16.34 8.24 -2.61
N PRO A 18 15.56 8.90 -3.51
CA PRO A 18 15.51 10.36 -3.54
C PRO A 18 15.12 10.98 -2.21
N ALA A 19 14.13 10.42 -1.51
CA ALA A 19 13.68 10.94 -0.22
C ALA A 19 14.75 10.82 0.87
N TYR A 20 15.47 9.71 0.93
CA TYR A 20 16.63 9.57 1.84
C TYR A 20 17.77 10.54 1.46
N CYS A 21 18.08 10.71 0.17
CA CYS A 21 19.09 11.66 -0.27
C CYS A 21 18.75 13.11 0.10
N ASN A 22 17.46 13.46 0.10
CA ASN A 22 16.98 14.79 0.49
C ASN A 22 16.95 14.99 2.01
N ASN A 23 16.86 13.92 2.81
CA ASN A 23 16.83 13.99 4.26
C ASN A 23 18.23 14.23 4.85
N LYS A 24 18.45 15.39 5.47
CA LYS A 24 19.77 15.77 6.02
C LYS A 24 20.27 14.92 7.20
N LYS A 25 19.40 14.08 7.78
CA LYS A 25 19.71 13.21 8.92
C LYS A 25 20.16 11.82 8.47
N THR A 26 20.05 11.50 7.19
CA THR A 26 20.33 10.17 6.65
C THR A 26 21.52 10.15 5.70
N GLU A 27 22.20 9.02 5.67
CA GLU A 27 23.25 8.65 4.73
C GLU A 27 22.98 7.22 4.24
N ILE A 28 22.82 7.05 2.93
CA ILE A 28 22.63 5.70 2.36
C ILE A 28 24.00 5.04 2.28
N LYS A 29 24.22 3.97 3.06
CA LYS A 29 25.46 3.20 3.07
C LYS A 29 25.45 2.04 2.09
N TYR A 30 24.29 1.39 1.89
CA TYR A 30 24.15 0.26 0.99
C TYR A 30 22.95 0.36 0.08
N PHE A 31 23.16 -0.05 -1.17
CA PHE A 31 22.13 -0.45 -2.12
C PHE A 31 22.23 -1.96 -2.31
N CYS A 32 21.18 -2.70 -1.97
CA CYS A 32 21.14 -4.15 -2.05
C CYS A 32 20.12 -4.62 -3.07
N ASP A 33 20.52 -5.42 -4.05
CA ASP A 33 19.60 -6.08 -4.99
C ASP A 33 20.22 -7.41 -5.45
N ILE A 34 19.41 -8.46 -5.55
CA ILE A 34 19.86 -9.76 -6.06
C ILE A 34 20.39 -9.67 -7.50
N ILE A 35 19.94 -8.64 -8.25
CA ILE A 35 20.46 -8.28 -9.56
C ILE A 35 21.52 -7.20 -9.36
N ARG A 36 22.80 -7.60 -9.39
CA ARG A 36 23.96 -6.75 -9.10
C ARG A 36 23.93 -5.42 -9.86
N GLU A 37 23.59 -5.48 -11.14
CA GLU A 37 23.54 -4.31 -12.02
C GLU A 37 22.55 -3.24 -11.55
N ARG A 38 21.48 -3.61 -10.85
CA ARG A 38 20.52 -2.65 -10.28
C ARG A 38 21.11 -1.90 -9.09
N ALA A 39 21.84 -2.62 -8.22
CA ALA A 39 22.50 -2.00 -7.07
C ALA A 39 23.66 -1.09 -7.52
N GLU A 40 24.49 -1.53 -8.48
CA GLU A 40 25.57 -0.74 -9.04
C GLU A 40 25.07 0.51 -9.77
N LYS A 41 23.96 0.39 -10.53
CA LYS A 41 23.33 1.54 -11.16
C LYS A 41 22.81 2.56 -10.14
N ALA A 42 22.29 2.11 -9.00
CA ALA A 42 21.87 3.02 -7.93
C ALA A 42 23.08 3.78 -7.35
N VAL A 43 24.19 3.09 -7.07
CA VAL A 43 25.45 3.74 -6.63
C VAL A 43 25.90 4.80 -7.63
N GLU A 44 25.94 4.45 -8.91
CA GLU A 44 26.32 5.40 -9.98
C GLU A 44 25.38 6.61 -10.07
N THR A 45 24.05 6.35 -10.04
CA THR A 45 23.04 7.38 -10.20
C THR A 45 23.03 8.39 -9.06
N TYR A 46 23.18 7.91 -7.82
CA TYR A 46 23.08 8.77 -6.64
C TYR A 46 24.43 9.21 -6.07
N GLY A 47 25.53 8.66 -6.57
CA GLY A 47 26.89 9.04 -6.19
C GLY A 47 27.24 8.73 -4.73
N CYS A 48 26.59 7.76 -4.11
CA CYS A 48 26.80 7.38 -2.72
C CYS A 48 26.61 5.88 -2.51
N GLY A 49 26.96 5.38 -1.31
CA GLY A 49 26.73 4.02 -0.87
C GLY A 49 27.61 2.97 -1.57
N THR A 50 27.32 1.72 -1.28
CA THR A 50 28.00 0.53 -1.80
C THR A 50 26.99 -0.48 -2.30
N ALA A 51 27.23 -1.08 -3.46
CA ALA A 51 26.38 -2.12 -4.03
C ALA A 51 26.70 -3.49 -3.42
N VAL A 52 25.66 -4.17 -2.91
CA VAL A 52 25.75 -5.55 -2.39
C VAL A 52 24.60 -6.39 -2.96
N THR A 53 24.75 -7.73 -2.94
CA THR A 53 23.73 -8.63 -3.50
C THR A 53 23.03 -9.50 -2.46
N ASP A 54 23.54 -9.54 -1.24
CA ASP A 54 22.93 -10.27 -0.13
C ASP A 54 22.58 -9.30 0.99
N TYR A 55 21.31 -9.21 1.33
CA TYR A 55 20.83 -8.35 2.43
C TYR A 55 21.44 -8.72 3.80
N ARG A 56 21.93 -9.95 3.96
CA ARG A 56 22.59 -10.39 5.19
C ARG A 56 23.90 -9.63 5.46
N GLU A 57 24.60 -9.22 4.40
CA GLU A 57 25.77 -8.34 4.53
C GLU A 57 25.38 -6.98 5.11
N VAL A 58 24.23 -6.43 4.66
CA VAL A 58 23.68 -5.18 5.20
C VAL A 58 23.32 -5.33 6.69
N LEU A 59 22.67 -6.44 7.04
CA LEU A 59 22.20 -6.66 8.41
C LEU A 59 23.34 -6.93 9.40
N ALA A 60 24.46 -7.48 8.94
CA ALA A 60 25.65 -7.75 9.73
C ALA A 60 26.46 -6.48 10.07
N ASP A 61 26.19 -5.37 9.40
CA ASP A 61 26.89 -4.11 9.65
C ASP A 61 26.21 -3.33 10.79
N ASP A 62 26.91 -3.21 11.93
CA ASP A 62 26.42 -2.53 13.13
C ASP A 62 26.20 -1.02 12.94
N GLU A 63 26.81 -0.39 11.93
CA GLU A 63 26.58 1.03 11.63
C GLU A 63 25.19 1.29 10.99
N ILE A 64 24.56 0.27 10.41
CA ILE A 64 23.22 0.40 9.83
C ILE A 64 22.17 0.48 10.94
N THR A 65 21.44 1.58 10.96
CA THR A 65 20.38 1.85 11.94
C THR A 65 19.01 1.43 11.43
N ALA A 66 18.77 1.58 10.12
CA ALA A 66 17.48 1.31 9.50
C ALA A 66 17.62 0.80 8.07
N VAL A 67 16.61 0.05 7.62
CA VAL A 67 16.50 -0.45 6.26
C VAL A 67 15.13 -0.13 5.65
N SER A 68 15.11 0.21 4.36
CA SER A 68 13.90 0.17 3.54
C SER A 68 13.85 -1.11 2.74
N VAL A 69 12.76 -1.87 2.87
CA VAL A 69 12.51 -3.11 2.13
C VAL A 69 11.59 -2.80 0.95
N CYS A 70 12.18 -2.71 -0.25
CA CYS A 70 11.52 -2.34 -1.52
C CYS A 70 11.55 -3.51 -2.52
N THR A 71 11.49 -4.72 -2.02
CA THR A 71 11.57 -5.96 -2.79
C THR A 71 10.18 -6.40 -3.29
N PRO A 72 10.07 -7.44 -4.13
CA PRO A 72 8.77 -8.08 -4.38
C PRO A 72 8.15 -8.61 -3.08
N ASN A 73 6.80 -8.62 -3.02
CA ASN A 73 6.00 -8.95 -1.82
C ASN A 73 6.45 -10.25 -1.13
N LYS A 74 6.89 -11.25 -1.90
CA LYS A 74 7.38 -12.55 -1.40
C LYS A 74 8.51 -12.41 -0.37
N ALA A 75 9.34 -11.39 -0.49
CA ALA A 75 10.52 -11.24 0.35
C ALA A 75 10.31 -10.30 1.55
N HIS A 76 9.17 -9.58 1.62
CA HIS A 76 8.92 -8.58 2.64
C HIS A 76 9.04 -9.14 4.05
N SER A 77 8.30 -10.20 4.38
CA SER A 77 8.26 -10.75 5.73
C SER A 77 9.62 -11.33 6.15
N GLU A 78 10.26 -12.11 5.27
CA GLU A 78 11.57 -12.71 5.55
C GLU A 78 12.62 -11.62 5.88
N ILE A 79 12.76 -10.62 5.01
CA ILE A 79 13.77 -9.58 5.16
C ILE A 79 13.46 -8.67 6.35
N ALA A 80 12.19 -8.27 6.52
CA ALA A 80 11.79 -7.40 7.62
C ALA A 80 12.02 -8.08 8.99
N ILE A 81 11.64 -9.35 9.13
CA ILE A 81 11.86 -10.13 10.36
C ILE A 81 13.36 -10.29 10.64
N ALA A 82 14.15 -10.61 9.63
CA ALA A 82 15.61 -10.72 9.78
C ALA A 82 16.24 -9.39 10.21
N ALA A 83 15.79 -8.27 9.61
CA ALA A 83 16.29 -6.94 9.95
C ALA A 83 15.95 -6.55 11.40
N LEU A 84 14.68 -6.77 11.83
CA LEU A 84 14.25 -6.53 13.21
C LEU A 84 15.10 -7.33 14.20
N LYS A 85 15.31 -8.64 13.95
CA LYS A 85 16.13 -9.53 14.79
C LYS A 85 17.60 -9.13 14.80
N ALA A 86 18.12 -8.52 13.73
CA ALA A 86 19.45 -7.92 13.67
C ALA A 86 19.51 -6.52 14.33
N GLY A 87 18.44 -6.10 15.01
CA GLY A 87 18.39 -4.83 15.72
C GLY A 87 18.19 -3.60 14.83
N LYS A 88 17.78 -3.76 13.57
CA LYS A 88 17.55 -2.67 12.63
C LYS A 88 16.07 -2.23 12.68
N ASN A 89 15.84 -0.93 12.46
CA ASN A 89 14.49 -0.39 12.22
C ASN A 89 14.11 -0.62 10.75
N VAL A 90 12.83 -0.81 10.47
CA VAL A 90 12.36 -1.24 9.15
C VAL A 90 11.22 -0.34 8.66
N LEU A 91 11.37 0.17 7.43
CA LEU A 91 10.26 0.62 6.60
C LEU A 91 10.10 -0.42 5.49
N CYS A 92 8.98 -1.14 5.50
CA CYS A 92 8.69 -2.17 4.52
C CYS A 92 7.61 -1.70 3.56
N GLU A 93 7.84 -1.81 2.25
CA GLU A 93 6.82 -1.48 1.25
C GLU A 93 5.53 -2.29 1.45
N LYS A 94 4.43 -1.71 0.93
CA LYS A 94 3.13 -2.37 0.90
C LYS A 94 3.07 -3.49 -0.18
N PRO A 95 2.23 -4.49 0.01
CA PRO A 95 1.56 -4.86 1.25
C PRO A 95 2.58 -5.32 2.31
N ALA A 96 2.23 -5.31 3.58
CA ALA A 96 3.15 -5.78 4.64
C ALA A 96 3.76 -7.15 4.29
N ALA A 97 2.90 -8.07 3.82
CA ALA A 97 3.29 -9.40 3.35
C ALA A 97 2.24 -9.92 2.34
N ARG A 98 2.53 -11.05 1.69
CA ARG A 98 1.59 -11.74 0.79
C ARG A 98 0.38 -12.30 1.53
N LEU A 99 0.59 -12.81 2.74
CA LEU A 99 -0.40 -13.49 3.56
C LEU A 99 -0.54 -12.78 4.91
N TYR A 100 -1.74 -12.82 5.46
CA TYR A 100 -2.01 -12.29 6.80
C TYR A 100 -1.16 -12.98 7.88
N SER A 101 -0.94 -14.31 7.77
CA SER A 101 -0.08 -15.05 8.70
C SER A 101 1.37 -14.56 8.68
N GLU A 102 1.92 -14.20 7.51
CA GLU A 102 3.26 -13.62 7.37
C GLU A 102 3.32 -12.23 8.04
N ALA A 103 2.28 -11.41 7.89
CA ALA A 103 2.18 -10.10 8.54
C ALA A 103 2.11 -10.23 10.08
N LEU A 104 1.41 -11.25 10.60
CA LEU A 104 1.40 -11.55 12.03
C LEU A 104 2.79 -11.91 12.58
N GLU A 105 3.59 -12.69 11.83
CA GLU A 105 4.97 -12.98 12.23
C GLU A 105 5.87 -11.73 12.21
N MET A 106 5.64 -10.80 11.27
CA MET A 106 6.31 -9.49 11.26
C MET A 106 5.94 -8.67 12.50
N GLN A 107 4.65 -8.60 12.85
CA GLN A 107 4.18 -7.91 14.05
C GLN A 107 4.79 -8.52 15.31
N LYS A 108 4.80 -9.85 15.40
CA LYS A 108 5.41 -10.58 16.53
C LYS A 108 6.90 -10.24 16.66
N ALA A 109 7.66 -10.28 15.56
CA ALA A 109 9.08 -9.92 15.57
C ALA A 109 9.30 -8.46 15.99
N GLN A 110 8.42 -7.55 15.57
CA GLN A 110 8.45 -6.15 16.02
C GLN A 110 8.24 -6.04 17.53
N HIS A 111 7.24 -6.73 18.10
CA HIS A 111 6.98 -6.72 19.54
C HIS A 111 8.13 -7.34 20.35
N GLU A 112 8.74 -8.43 19.84
CA GLU A 112 9.88 -9.10 20.51
C GLU A 112 11.13 -8.25 20.53
N THR A 113 11.40 -7.48 19.47
CA THR A 113 12.63 -6.70 19.33
C THR A 113 12.50 -5.26 19.83
N GLY A 114 11.28 -4.74 19.91
CA GLY A 114 11.00 -3.33 20.24
C GLY A 114 11.51 -2.33 19.20
N LYS A 115 11.96 -2.81 18.02
CA LYS A 115 12.39 -1.94 16.92
C LYS A 115 11.19 -1.37 16.17
N VAL A 116 11.41 -0.31 15.41
CA VAL A 116 10.37 0.28 14.57
C VAL A 116 10.12 -0.61 13.37
N LEU A 117 8.85 -0.93 13.11
CA LEU A 117 8.37 -1.51 11.86
C LEU A 117 7.19 -0.69 11.36
N ASN A 118 7.42 0.06 10.29
CA ASN A 118 6.41 0.79 9.55
C ASN A 118 6.20 0.16 8.18
N ILE A 119 4.96 0.20 7.70
CA ILE A 119 4.58 -0.28 6.38
C ILE A 119 4.43 0.93 5.45
N GLY A 120 4.87 0.81 4.21
CA GLY A 120 4.86 1.83 3.16
C GLY A 120 3.44 2.15 2.65
N VAL A 121 2.51 2.42 3.58
CA VAL A 121 1.15 2.87 3.28
C VAL A 121 1.14 4.39 3.13
N VAL A 122 1.82 4.84 2.11
CA VAL A 122 2.18 6.24 1.86
C VAL A 122 1.00 7.22 1.89
N ASN A 123 -0.22 6.75 1.59
CA ASN A 123 -1.43 7.58 1.64
C ASN A 123 -1.75 8.11 3.05
N ARG A 124 -1.26 7.49 4.12
CA ARG A 124 -1.38 8.01 5.50
C ARG A 124 -0.54 9.28 5.74
N PHE A 125 0.34 9.63 4.78
CA PHE A 125 1.12 10.87 4.76
C PHE A 125 0.60 11.87 3.72
N ASN A 126 -0.52 11.57 3.06
CA ASN A 126 -1.17 12.46 2.11
C ASN A 126 -1.99 13.52 2.85
N ILE A 127 -1.74 14.80 2.57
CA ILE A 127 -2.42 15.92 3.20
C ILE A 127 -3.94 15.88 2.99
N CYS A 128 -4.41 15.47 1.79
CA CYS A 128 -5.84 15.33 1.49
C CYS A 128 -6.48 14.22 2.34
N VAL A 129 -5.82 13.08 2.47
CA VAL A 129 -6.30 11.94 3.28
C VAL A 129 -6.37 12.32 4.76
N ASN A 130 -5.34 13.00 5.27
CA ASN A 130 -5.34 13.50 6.65
C ASN A 130 -6.45 14.52 6.88
N LYS A 131 -6.72 15.41 5.90
CA LYS A 131 -7.81 16.38 6.03
C LYS A 131 -9.19 15.72 5.99
N ILE A 132 -9.37 14.67 5.19
CA ILE A 132 -10.60 13.87 5.21
C ILE A 132 -10.80 13.23 6.59
N LYS A 133 -9.75 12.62 7.14
CA LYS A 133 -9.77 12.04 8.48
C LYS A 133 -10.18 13.08 9.54
N GLU A 134 -9.56 14.25 9.56
CA GLU A 134 -9.91 15.35 10.44
C GLU A 134 -11.39 15.75 10.31
N LEU A 135 -11.89 15.95 9.09
CA LEU A 135 -13.29 16.31 8.83
C LEU A 135 -14.28 15.23 9.33
N ILE A 136 -13.92 13.95 9.23
CA ILE A 136 -14.71 12.86 9.78
C ILE A 136 -14.69 12.91 11.31
N GLU A 137 -13.52 13.06 11.94
CA GLU A 137 -13.33 13.14 13.39
C GLU A 137 -14.03 14.37 14.01
N GLU A 138 -14.01 15.51 13.33
CA GLU A 138 -14.74 16.73 13.73
C GLU A 138 -16.26 16.61 13.55
N GLY A 139 -16.74 15.51 12.93
CA GLY A 139 -18.16 15.25 12.72
C GLY A 139 -18.79 16.08 11.59
N ALA A 140 -17.98 16.61 10.65
CA ALA A 140 -18.46 17.35 9.50
C ALA A 140 -19.38 16.52 8.59
N LEU A 141 -19.16 15.20 8.54
CA LEU A 141 -20.01 14.26 7.81
C LEU A 141 -21.15 13.69 8.66
N GLY A 142 -21.18 13.96 9.98
CA GLY A 142 -22.05 13.26 10.93
C GLY A 142 -21.64 11.80 11.09
N ASN A 143 -22.61 10.88 11.16
CA ASN A 143 -22.30 9.44 11.16
C ASN A 143 -22.02 8.99 9.73
N VAL A 144 -20.79 8.55 9.46
CA VAL A 144 -20.42 7.90 8.19
C VAL A 144 -20.99 6.47 8.22
N TYR A 145 -22.02 6.21 7.43
CA TYR A 145 -22.74 4.94 7.44
C TYR A 145 -22.40 4.03 6.25
N GLN A 146 -21.85 4.61 5.18
CA GLN A 146 -21.47 3.87 3.98
C GLN A 146 -20.18 4.45 3.38
N VAL A 147 -19.35 3.56 2.85
CA VAL A 147 -18.21 3.92 2.00
C VAL A 147 -18.32 3.13 0.71
N TYR A 148 -18.17 3.79 -0.44
CA TYR A 148 -18.08 3.14 -1.73
C TYR A 148 -16.68 3.34 -2.30
N VAL A 149 -16.05 2.24 -2.71
CA VAL A 149 -14.68 2.20 -3.21
C VAL A 149 -14.67 1.71 -4.65
N SER A 150 -14.14 2.51 -5.57
CA SER A 150 -13.90 2.11 -6.95
C SER A 150 -12.42 2.26 -7.31
N PHE A 151 -11.78 1.15 -7.75
CA PHE A 151 -10.41 1.12 -8.26
C PHE A 151 -10.34 0.23 -9.49
N ARG A 152 -10.95 0.68 -10.57
CA ARG A 152 -11.11 -0.12 -11.78
C ARG A 152 -10.62 0.60 -13.03
N SER A 153 -10.01 -0.17 -13.92
CA SER A 153 -9.48 0.29 -15.20
C SER A 153 -10.01 -0.54 -16.35
N HIS A 154 -10.02 0.06 -17.54
CA HIS A 154 -10.44 -0.65 -18.74
C HIS A 154 -9.49 -1.80 -19.08
N ARG A 155 -8.20 -1.55 -19.24
CA ARG A 155 -7.18 -2.54 -19.65
C ARG A 155 -5.79 -2.12 -19.15
N SER A 156 -5.44 -2.46 -17.90
CA SER A 156 -4.21 -1.99 -17.26
C SER A 156 -3.56 -3.04 -16.33
N ILE A 157 -3.58 -4.33 -16.73
CA ILE A 157 -2.87 -5.37 -15.95
C ILE A 157 -1.37 -5.06 -15.99
N PRO A 158 -0.70 -4.88 -14.83
CA PRO A 158 0.70 -4.47 -14.78
C PRO A 158 1.63 -5.60 -15.19
N GLY A 159 2.50 -5.37 -16.18
CA GLY A 159 3.55 -6.30 -16.60
C GLY A 159 3.10 -7.75 -16.69
N ILE A 160 1.96 -7.99 -17.36
CA ILE A 160 1.31 -9.32 -17.43
C ILE A 160 2.30 -10.44 -17.77
N GLY A 161 2.21 -11.55 -17.06
CA GLY A 161 3.17 -12.65 -17.12
C GLY A 161 4.42 -12.46 -16.24
N GLY A 162 4.52 -11.33 -15.51
CA GLY A 162 5.61 -11.02 -14.59
C GLY A 162 5.26 -11.23 -13.11
N ASP A 163 6.02 -10.57 -12.24
CA ASP A 163 5.92 -10.72 -10.78
C ASP A 163 4.55 -10.31 -10.24
N PHE A 164 3.93 -9.26 -10.79
CA PHE A 164 2.61 -8.79 -10.37
C PHE A 164 1.49 -9.79 -10.62
N THR A 165 1.60 -10.60 -11.67
CA THR A 165 0.57 -11.57 -12.06
C THR A 165 0.88 -13.00 -11.65
N THR A 166 2.00 -13.21 -10.94
CA THR A 166 2.39 -14.52 -10.39
C THR A 166 2.02 -14.60 -8.92
N LYS A 167 0.98 -15.37 -8.55
CA LYS A 167 0.45 -15.48 -7.17
C LYS A 167 1.51 -15.87 -6.15
N ALA A 168 2.44 -16.77 -6.51
CA ALA A 168 3.53 -17.19 -5.63
C ALA A 168 4.49 -16.04 -5.26
N VAL A 169 4.53 -14.96 -6.04
CA VAL A 169 5.37 -13.77 -5.81
C VAL A 169 4.56 -12.62 -5.21
N ALA A 170 3.44 -12.28 -5.84
CA ALA A 170 2.62 -11.14 -5.47
C ALA A 170 1.69 -11.43 -4.27
N GLY A 171 1.18 -12.66 -4.13
CA GLY A 171 0.16 -13.05 -3.14
C GLY A 171 -1.27 -12.97 -3.67
N GLY A 172 -1.53 -12.10 -4.64
CA GLY A 172 -2.80 -11.87 -5.31
C GLY A 172 -2.64 -10.84 -6.42
N GLY A 173 -3.74 -10.45 -7.03
CA GLY A 173 -3.78 -9.53 -8.16
C GLY A 173 -4.15 -8.10 -7.76
N VAL A 174 -5.21 -7.58 -8.40
CA VAL A 174 -5.62 -6.18 -8.26
C VAL A 174 -5.92 -5.79 -6.80
N MET A 175 -6.41 -6.72 -5.99
CA MET A 175 -6.72 -6.47 -4.59
C MET A 175 -5.45 -6.20 -3.77
N ILE A 176 -4.41 -7.01 -3.96
CA ILE A 176 -3.11 -6.85 -3.28
C ILE A 176 -2.37 -5.61 -3.77
N ASP A 177 -2.45 -5.31 -5.06
CA ASP A 177 -1.69 -4.19 -5.65
C ASP A 177 -2.39 -2.84 -5.43
N TRP A 178 -3.63 -2.69 -5.92
CA TRP A 178 -4.37 -1.44 -5.81
C TRP A 178 -5.27 -1.41 -4.58
N GLY A 179 -6.00 -2.49 -4.33
CA GLY A 179 -6.97 -2.57 -3.24
C GLY A 179 -6.37 -2.21 -1.89
N VAL A 180 -5.15 -2.63 -1.61
CA VAL A 180 -4.45 -2.31 -0.35
C VAL A 180 -4.41 -0.81 -0.08
N HIS A 181 -4.18 0.03 -1.07
CA HIS A 181 -4.15 1.48 -0.92
C HIS A 181 -5.52 2.06 -0.56
N PHE A 182 -6.56 1.59 -1.26
CA PHE A 182 -7.93 2.08 -1.07
C PHE A 182 -8.49 1.68 0.29
N PHE A 183 -8.33 0.42 0.66
CA PHE A 183 -8.81 -0.07 1.95
C PHE A 183 -8.03 0.51 3.12
N ASP A 184 -6.73 0.73 2.96
CA ASP A 184 -5.93 1.39 3.98
C ASP A 184 -6.42 2.83 4.24
N ILE A 185 -6.73 3.60 3.17
CA ILE A 185 -7.32 4.94 3.30
C ILE A 185 -8.67 4.87 4.03
N VAL A 186 -9.55 3.95 3.65
CA VAL A 186 -10.87 3.81 4.27
C VAL A 186 -10.75 3.50 5.75
N MET A 187 -9.95 2.50 6.11
CA MET A 187 -9.74 2.10 7.50
C MET A 187 -9.15 3.27 8.31
N TYR A 188 -8.09 3.89 7.81
CA TYR A 188 -7.43 5.02 8.46
C TYR A 188 -8.38 6.23 8.68
N CYS A 189 -9.14 6.61 7.67
CA CYS A 189 -10.07 7.75 7.76
C CYS A 189 -11.25 7.46 8.69
N CYS A 190 -11.72 6.21 8.74
CA CYS A 190 -12.87 5.80 9.56
C CYS A 190 -12.48 5.36 10.99
N GLY A 191 -11.21 5.47 11.39
CA GLY A 191 -10.73 5.14 12.73
C GLY A 191 -10.57 3.64 12.99
N ASP A 192 -10.16 2.88 11.96
CA ASP A 192 -9.89 1.45 11.99
C ASP A 192 -11.06 0.59 12.53
N PRO A 193 -12.29 0.71 11.95
CA PRO A 193 -13.45 -0.02 12.43
C PRO A 193 -13.25 -1.53 12.33
N SER A 194 -13.75 -2.28 13.31
CA SER A 194 -13.64 -3.74 13.32
C SER A 194 -14.48 -4.36 12.22
N THR A 195 -13.87 -5.11 11.32
CA THR A 195 -14.56 -5.92 10.31
C THR A 195 -15.39 -7.02 10.98
N LYS A 196 -16.64 -7.15 10.61
CA LYS A 196 -17.57 -8.17 11.14
C LYS A 196 -17.83 -9.28 10.15
N THR A 197 -18.23 -8.94 8.92
CA THR A 197 -18.46 -9.92 7.86
C THR A 197 -17.98 -9.40 6.52
N VAL A 198 -17.60 -10.32 5.63
CA VAL A 198 -17.15 -10.04 4.27
C VAL A 198 -17.85 -10.98 3.30
N SER A 199 -18.42 -10.42 2.22
CA SER A 199 -18.92 -11.15 1.05
C SER A 199 -18.24 -10.60 -0.19
N ALA A 200 -17.47 -11.43 -0.91
CA ALA A 200 -16.70 -11.00 -2.07
C ALA A 200 -16.62 -12.09 -3.15
N GLU A 201 -16.45 -11.64 -4.40
CA GLU A 201 -16.16 -12.48 -5.57
C GLU A 201 -15.00 -11.90 -6.35
N LYS A 202 -14.15 -12.78 -6.90
CA LYS A 202 -12.99 -12.42 -7.73
C LYS A 202 -13.10 -13.02 -9.12
N PHE A 203 -12.47 -12.36 -10.09
CA PHE A 203 -12.52 -12.71 -11.51
C PHE A 203 -11.12 -12.75 -12.10
N SER A 204 -10.89 -13.68 -13.03
CA SER A 204 -9.61 -13.87 -13.73
C SER A 204 -9.88 -14.20 -15.18
N TYR A 205 -10.64 -13.33 -15.87
CA TYR A 205 -11.15 -13.61 -17.22
C TYR A 205 -10.38 -12.90 -18.33
N LEU A 206 -9.78 -11.75 -18.05
CA LEU A 206 -9.21 -10.91 -19.09
C LEU A 206 -7.69 -11.05 -19.22
N GLY A 207 -7.03 -11.50 -18.16
CA GLY A 207 -5.58 -11.76 -18.15
C GLY A 207 -5.16 -13.11 -18.73
N ASN A 208 -6.11 -14.00 -19.06
CA ASN A 208 -5.85 -15.33 -19.60
C ASN A 208 -6.76 -15.64 -20.81
N PRO A 209 -6.19 -16.14 -21.92
CA PRO A 209 -4.73 -16.34 -22.15
C PRO A 209 -3.97 -15.03 -22.34
N ILE A 210 -2.69 -15.00 -21.95
CA ILE A 210 -1.86 -13.78 -21.98
C ILE A 210 -1.69 -13.25 -23.42
N GLU A 211 -1.58 -14.12 -24.39
CA GLU A 211 -1.39 -13.79 -25.81
C GLU A 211 -2.57 -13.00 -26.41
N ASP A 212 -3.77 -13.17 -25.88
CA ASP A 212 -4.98 -12.50 -26.35
C ASP A 212 -5.24 -11.17 -25.62
N TYR A 213 -4.44 -10.85 -24.59
CA TYR A 213 -4.64 -9.64 -23.80
C TYR A 213 -4.28 -8.37 -24.56
N VAL A 214 -5.27 -7.55 -24.81
CA VAL A 214 -5.11 -6.19 -25.37
C VAL A 214 -5.21 -5.17 -24.25
N TYR A 215 -4.28 -4.23 -24.19
CA TYR A 215 -4.17 -3.24 -23.10
C TYR A 215 -4.11 -1.81 -23.61
N THR A 216 -4.57 -0.88 -22.78
CA THR A 216 -4.47 0.57 -23.00
C THR A 216 -3.22 1.16 -22.37
N SER A 217 -2.80 0.59 -21.23
CA SER A 217 -1.58 0.98 -20.52
C SER A 217 -0.94 -0.20 -19.81
N MET A 218 0.38 -0.18 -19.70
CA MET A 218 1.14 -1.21 -18.98
C MET A 218 2.35 -0.56 -18.32
N TRP A 219 2.31 -0.41 -17.00
CA TRP A 219 3.30 0.39 -16.26
C TRP A 219 4.45 -0.44 -15.64
N ALA A 220 4.27 -1.75 -15.45
CA ALA A 220 5.28 -2.61 -14.82
C ALA A 220 6.13 -3.40 -15.84
N GLY A 221 6.39 -2.82 -17.00
CA GLY A 221 7.17 -3.43 -18.08
C GLY A 221 6.31 -4.12 -19.15
N PRO A 222 6.94 -4.62 -20.22
CA PRO A 222 6.22 -5.26 -21.33
C PRO A 222 5.63 -6.61 -20.92
N PRO A 223 4.61 -7.11 -21.64
CA PRO A 223 4.04 -8.43 -21.43
C PRO A 223 5.10 -9.53 -21.59
N LYS A 224 5.06 -10.52 -20.70
CA LYS A 224 5.84 -11.76 -20.83
C LYS A 224 4.90 -12.88 -21.27
N LYS A 225 4.87 -13.16 -22.56
CA LYS A 225 3.91 -14.11 -23.17
C LYS A 225 4.04 -15.53 -22.61
N ASP A 226 5.25 -15.96 -22.25
CA ASP A 226 5.54 -17.27 -21.66
C ASP A 226 5.48 -17.25 -20.11
N GLY A 227 4.97 -16.17 -19.53
CA GLY A 227 4.89 -15.97 -18.10
C GLY A 227 3.61 -16.54 -17.48
N ILE A 228 3.40 -16.21 -16.19
CA ILE A 228 2.28 -16.71 -15.40
C ILE A 228 1.30 -15.55 -15.11
N CYS A 229 0.00 -15.81 -15.31
CA CYS A 229 -1.08 -14.95 -14.87
C CYS A 229 -2.12 -15.83 -14.12
N ASP A 230 -1.90 -16.03 -12.82
CA ASP A 230 -2.72 -16.91 -11.95
C ASP A 230 -3.35 -16.14 -10.76
N VAL A 231 -3.49 -14.82 -10.92
CA VAL A 231 -4.14 -13.92 -9.96
C VAL A 231 -5.43 -13.35 -10.54
N GLU A 232 -6.24 -12.73 -9.68
CA GLU A 232 -7.45 -12.04 -10.11
C GLU A 232 -7.13 -10.71 -10.83
N ASP A 233 -7.84 -10.45 -11.93
CA ASP A 233 -7.82 -9.19 -12.65
C ASP A 233 -8.98 -8.25 -12.23
N GLY A 234 -9.98 -8.80 -11.51
CA GLY A 234 -11.12 -8.08 -10.98
C GLY A 234 -11.64 -8.68 -9.67
N ILE A 235 -12.25 -7.84 -8.82
CA ILE A 235 -12.82 -8.22 -7.54
C ILE A 235 -13.95 -7.28 -7.15
N THR A 236 -14.99 -7.79 -6.50
CA THR A 236 -16.10 -6.99 -5.98
C THR A 236 -16.59 -7.54 -4.66
N GLY A 237 -17.23 -6.71 -3.84
CA GLY A 237 -17.81 -7.19 -2.60
C GLY A 237 -18.36 -6.14 -1.67
N MET A 238 -18.75 -6.64 -0.48
CA MET A 238 -19.28 -5.84 0.62
C MET A 238 -18.67 -6.30 1.94
N ILE A 239 -18.36 -5.33 2.77
CA ILE A 239 -17.80 -5.54 4.12
C ILE A 239 -18.71 -4.85 5.13
N ARG A 240 -19.15 -5.57 6.16
CA ARG A 240 -19.81 -4.98 7.34
C ARG A 240 -18.76 -4.75 8.42
N THR A 241 -18.78 -3.56 9.00
CA THR A 241 -17.93 -3.20 10.14
C THR A 241 -18.80 -2.77 11.32
N ASP A 242 -18.21 -2.44 12.45
CA ASP A 242 -18.91 -1.74 13.55
C ASP A 242 -19.03 -0.21 13.30
N GLY A 243 -18.50 0.27 12.18
CA GLY A 243 -18.68 1.60 11.62
C GLY A 243 -19.49 1.53 10.31
N PRO A 244 -18.95 2.09 9.20
CA PRO A 244 -19.62 2.08 7.91
C PRO A 244 -19.72 0.70 7.27
N VAL A 245 -20.73 0.49 6.43
CA VAL A 245 -20.71 -0.59 5.44
C VAL A 245 -19.84 -0.14 4.27
N ILE A 246 -18.91 -0.99 3.85
CA ILE A 246 -18.00 -0.73 2.73
C ILE A 246 -18.41 -1.60 1.55
N THR A 247 -18.69 -0.98 0.40
CA THR A 247 -18.91 -1.68 -0.87
C THR A 247 -17.80 -1.33 -1.85
N PHE A 248 -17.36 -2.28 -2.66
CA PHE A 248 -16.22 -2.05 -3.53
C PHE A 248 -16.30 -2.77 -4.87
N ASN A 249 -15.65 -2.18 -5.86
CA ASN A 249 -15.40 -2.77 -7.17
C ASN A 249 -13.97 -2.41 -7.59
N GLY A 250 -13.13 -3.41 -7.81
CA GLY A 250 -11.74 -3.26 -8.19
C GLY A 250 -11.42 -4.08 -9.43
N ALA A 251 -10.65 -3.52 -10.37
CA ALA A 251 -10.16 -4.26 -11.51
C ALA A 251 -8.96 -3.60 -12.18
N TRP A 252 -7.96 -4.37 -12.49
CA TRP A 252 -6.95 -3.99 -13.47
C TRP A 252 -7.52 -3.98 -14.88
N ALA A 253 -8.49 -4.86 -15.15
CA ALA A 253 -9.11 -5.00 -16.46
C ALA A 253 -10.61 -5.29 -16.36
N GLN A 254 -11.40 -4.41 -16.94
CA GLN A 254 -12.85 -4.58 -17.16
C GLN A 254 -13.24 -3.99 -18.50
N ASN A 255 -14.36 -4.43 -19.06
CA ASN A 255 -14.94 -3.82 -20.27
C ASN A 255 -15.80 -2.61 -19.90
N ILE A 256 -15.17 -1.51 -19.52
CA ILE A 256 -15.79 -0.25 -19.09
C ILE A 256 -15.32 0.91 -19.98
N GLY A 257 -16.11 1.98 -20.03
CA GLY A 257 -15.81 3.15 -20.86
C GLY A 257 -14.68 4.03 -20.29
N GLU A 258 -14.64 4.19 -18.97
CA GLU A 258 -13.70 5.08 -18.28
C GLU A 258 -13.11 4.41 -17.04
N ASN A 259 -11.88 4.78 -16.71
CA ASN A 259 -11.25 4.35 -15.47
C ASN A 259 -11.88 5.08 -14.27
N GLU A 260 -12.03 4.37 -13.17
CA GLU A 260 -12.58 4.91 -11.93
C GLU A 260 -11.66 4.61 -10.75
N MET A 261 -11.12 5.64 -10.14
CA MET A 261 -10.21 5.58 -9.00
C MET A 261 -10.68 6.57 -7.94
N PHE A 262 -11.65 6.18 -7.11
CA PHE A 262 -12.21 7.08 -6.09
C PHE A 262 -12.74 6.35 -4.86
N ILE A 263 -12.93 7.12 -3.78
CA ILE A 263 -13.59 6.70 -2.56
C ILE A 263 -14.67 7.72 -2.21
N ASP A 264 -15.91 7.26 -2.02
CA ASP A 264 -17.02 8.05 -1.48
C ASP A 264 -17.24 7.71 -0.01
N PHE A 265 -17.07 8.69 0.88
CA PHE A 265 -17.46 8.61 2.28
C PHE A 265 -18.85 9.25 2.41
N ILE A 266 -19.86 8.50 2.83
CA ILE A 266 -21.25 8.93 2.84
C ILE A 266 -21.73 9.01 4.29
N GLY A 267 -21.98 10.23 4.76
CA GLY A 267 -22.41 10.51 6.13
C GLY A 267 -23.81 11.15 6.19
N THR A 268 -24.33 11.25 7.42
CA THR A 268 -25.70 11.79 7.68
C THR A 268 -25.82 13.31 7.54
N LYS A 269 -24.68 14.04 7.60
CA LYS A 269 -24.62 15.51 7.48
C LYS A 269 -23.87 15.98 6.25
N GLY A 270 -23.04 15.11 5.67
CA GLY A 270 -22.26 15.42 4.47
C GLY A 270 -21.65 14.16 3.88
N GLY A 271 -21.01 14.31 2.73
CA GLY A 271 -20.26 13.26 2.06
C GLY A 271 -19.00 13.81 1.43
N ILE A 272 -18.01 12.97 1.24
CA ILE A 272 -16.76 13.31 0.57
C ILE A 272 -16.52 12.33 -0.57
N ARG A 273 -16.16 12.85 -1.75
CA ARG A 273 -15.51 12.08 -2.80
C ARG A 273 -14.02 12.42 -2.83
N LEU A 274 -13.18 11.43 -2.54
CA LEU A 274 -11.75 11.48 -2.79
C LEU A 274 -11.46 10.89 -4.16
N GLN A 275 -10.91 11.68 -5.06
CA GLN A 275 -10.32 11.17 -6.29
C GLN A 275 -8.91 10.68 -5.99
N TYR A 276 -8.63 9.39 -6.19
CA TYR A 276 -7.34 8.80 -5.81
C TYR A 276 -6.15 9.49 -6.49
N GLY A 277 -5.18 9.88 -5.69
CA GLY A 277 -3.99 10.61 -6.18
C GLY A 277 -4.23 12.10 -6.50
N ALA A 278 -5.42 12.63 -6.19
CA ALA A 278 -5.81 14.02 -6.44
C ALA A 278 -6.57 14.60 -5.24
N ASP A 279 -7.36 15.64 -5.49
CA ASP A 279 -8.11 16.36 -4.47
C ASP A 279 -9.39 15.63 -4.06
N PHE A 280 -10.08 16.19 -3.08
CA PHE A 280 -11.39 15.71 -2.68
C PHE A 280 -12.44 16.83 -2.73
N THR A 281 -13.71 16.42 -2.83
CA THR A 281 -14.86 17.32 -2.80
C THR A 281 -15.74 16.99 -1.60
N LEU A 282 -16.09 18.00 -0.80
CA LEU A 282 -17.05 17.89 0.30
C LEU A 282 -18.44 18.33 -0.20
N TYR A 283 -19.43 17.49 0.00
CA TYR A 283 -20.86 17.76 -0.24
C TYR A 283 -21.56 17.89 1.09
N SER A 284 -22.30 18.99 1.31
CA SER A 284 -23.01 19.22 2.57
C SER A 284 -24.24 20.11 2.38
N THR A 285 -24.97 20.39 3.47
CA THR A 285 -26.05 21.37 3.49
C THR A 285 -25.71 22.50 4.44
N LYS A 286 -25.73 23.74 3.98
CA LYS A 286 -25.49 24.93 4.79
C LYS A 286 -26.61 25.95 4.58
N ASN A 287 -27.25 26.38 5.66
CA ASN A 287 -28.35 27.35 5.64
C ASN A 287 -29.48 26.94 4.68
N GLY A 288 -29.87 25.66 4.64
CA GLY A 288 -30.90 25.14 3.77
C GLY A 288 -30.52 24.99 2.29
N MET A 289 -29.25 25.21 1.94
CA MET A 289 -28.71 25.09 0.59
C MET A 289 -27.73 23.92 0.48
N LEU A 290 -27.84 23.15 -0.60
CA LEU A 290 -26.83 22.15 -0.95
C LEU A 290 -25.53 22.85 -1.37
N THR A 291 -24.43 22.40 -0.82
CA THR A 291 -23.10 22.96 -1.09
C THR A 291 -22.15 21.90 -1.63
N LYS A 292 -21.27 22.33 -2.53
CA LYS A 292 -20.11 21.60 -3.02
C LYS A 292 -18.89 22.46 -2.70
N THR A 293 -17.94 21.90 -1.93
CA THR A 293 -16.72 22.60 -1.55
C THR A 293 -15.52 21.83 -2.09
N GLU A 294 -14.72 22.50 -2.88
CA GLU A 294 -13.41 22.04 -3.35
C GLU A 294 -12.31 22.77 -2.57
N PHE A 295 -11.24 22.10 -2.26
CA PHE A 295 -10.16 22.63 -1.44
C PHE A 295 -8.94 22.86 -2.32
N ASP A 296 -8.36 24.06 -2.23
CA ASP A 296 -7.08 24.37 -2.85
C ASP A 296 -5.97 23.92 -1.91
N MET A 297 -5.36 22.78 -2.23
CA MET A 297 -4.35 22.16 -1.39
C MET A 297 -3.02 22.01 -2.13
N GLU A 298 -1.93 22.15 -1.39
CA GLU A 298 -0.61 21.87 -1.93
C GLU A 298 -0.49 20.43 -2.41
N LYS A 299 0.28 20.21 -3.48
CA LYS A 299 0.52 18.85 -3.98
C LYS A 299 1.22 18.02 -2.91
N PRO A 300 0.67 16.85 -2.55
CA PRO A 300 1.22 16.04 -1.48
C PRO A 300 2.60 15.48 -1.86
N GLN A 301 3.59 15.69 -0.98
CA GLN A 301 4.92 15.07 -1.08
C GLN A 301 4.98 13.82 -0.18
N MET A 302 4.07 12.88 -0.40
CA MET A 302 3.79 11.77 0.50
C MET A 302 5.02 10.94 0.85
N PHE A 303 5.82 10.56 -0.12
CA PHE A 303 7.01 9.71 0.12
C PHE A 303 8.12 10.45 0.87
N GLN A 304 8.32 11.73 0.60
CA GLN A 304 9.26 12.53 1.39
C GLN A 304 8.79 12.62 2.84
N THR A 305 7.50 12.92 3.04
CA THR A 305 6.90 12.99 4.37
C THR A 305 6.96 11.66 5.12
N GLU A 306 6.75 10.54 4.43
CA GLU A 306 6.85 9.20 4.99
C GLU A 306 8.26 8.89 5.48
N ILE A 307 9.27 9.13 4.64
CA ILE A 307 10.68 8.91 4.99
C ILE A 307 11.13 9.83 6.14
N ASP A 308 10.79 11.11 6.08
CA ASP A 308 11.13 12.07 7.13
C ASP A 308 10.47 11.66 8.46
N SER A 309 9.19 11.26 8.43
CA SER A 309 8.47 10.77 9.59
C SER A 309 9.07 9.48 10.14
N PHE A 310 9.49 8.55 9.27
CA PHE A 310 10.16 7.32 9.69
C PHE A 310 11.47 7.59 10.43
N VAL A 311 12.29 8.49 9.90
CA VAL A 311 13.55 8.91 10.54
C VAL A 311 13.29 9.57 11.90
N ASP A 312 12.33 10.48 11.97
CA ASP A 312 11.94 11.15 13.22
C ASP A 312 11.31 10.19 14.24
N CYS A 313 10.56 9.18 13.78
CA CYS A 313 10.03 8.10 14.63
C CYS A 313 11.14 7.32 15.34
N ILE A 314 12.20 6.98 14.62
CA ILE A 314 13.35 6.25 15.18
C ILE A 314 14.05 7.09 16.27
N GLU A 315 14.20 8.39 16.05
CA GLU A 315 14.85 9.30 16.99
C GLU A 315 13.99 9.61 18.24
N SER A 316 12.69 9.79 18.01
CA SER A 316 11.76 10.23 19.09
C SER A 316 11.08 9.08 19.83
N GLY A 317 11.02 7.88 19.24
CA GLY A 317 10.24 6.74 19.73
C GLY A 317 8.71 6.90 19.57
N LYS A 318 8.24 7.97 18.89
CA LYS A 318 6.80 8.21 18.67
C LYS A 318 6.28 7.31 17.55
N LYS A 319 5.30 6.46 17.86
CA LYS A 319 4.67 5.60 16.84
C LYS A 319 4.03 6.41 15.72
N LEU A 320 4.25 5.96 14.48
CA LEU A 320 3.59 6.52 13.30
C LEU A 320 2.23 5.86 13.03
N PRO A 321 1.35 6.53 12.29
CA PRO A 321 0.10 5.92 11.84
C PRO A 321 0.33 4.67 10.96
N SER A 322 1.45 4.57 10.25
CA SER A 322 1.83 3.42 9.40
C SER A 322 2.49 2.24 10.14
N HIS A 323 2.50 2.27 11.49
CA HIS A 323 3.05 1.18 12.30
C HIS A 323 2.32 -0.14 12.02
N ILE A 324 3.04 -1.28 12.10
CA ILE A 324 2.49 -2.61 11.81
C ILE A 324 1.21 -2.92 12.59
N ASP A 325 1.08 -2.45 13.84
CA ASP A 325 -0.11 -2.70 14.67
C ASP A 325 -1.40 -2.12 14.07
N THR A 326 -1.32 -1.04 13.32
CA THR A 326 -2.48 -0.46 12.63
C THR A 326 -2.67 -1.10 11.24
N ASN A 327 -1.57 -1.43 10.55
CA ASN A 327 -1.66 -2.03 9.23
C ASN A 327 -2.18 -3.47 9.26
N ILE A 328 -1.95 -4.20 10.36
CA ILE A 328 -2.45 -5.58 10.52
C ILE A 328 -3.98 -5.69 10.42
N ILE A 329 -4.70 -4.61 10.74
CA ILE A 329 -6.17 -4.54 10.64
C ILE A 329 -6.60 -4.63 9.18
N THR A 330 -5.96 -3.84 8.32
CA THR A 330 -6.19 -3.88 6.86
C THR A 330 -5.79 -5.24 6.28
N ALA A 331 -4.66 -5.80 6.70
CA ALA A 331 -4.21 -7.12 6.25
C ALA A 331 -5.20 -8.23 6.62
N LYS A 332 -5.78 -8.21 7.84
CA LYS A 332 -6.82 -9.15 8.28
C LYS A 332 -8.08 -9.04 7.42
N MET A 333 -8.51 -7.82 7.11
CA MET A 333 -9.67 -7.58 6.26
C MET A 333 -9.44 -8.10 4.84
N MET A 334 -8.27 -7.87 4.26
CA MET A 334 -7.91 -8.36 2.92
C MET A 334 -7.86 -9.89 2.87
N ASP A 335 -7.34 -10.56 3.90
CA ASP A 335 -7.40 -12.02 4.02
C ASP A 335 -8.85 -12.53 3.99
N ALA A 336 -9.74 -11.89 4.74
CA ALA A 336 -11.16 -12.24 4.76
C ALA A 336 -11.84 -12.03 3.39
N ILE A 337 -11.46 -10.99 2.63
CA ILE A 337 -11.94 -10.78 1.27
C ILE A 337 -11.53 -11.94 0.36
N TYR A 338 -10.25 -12.32 0.38
CA TYR A 338 -9.78 -13.47 -0.42
C TYR A 338 -10.44 -14.78 -0.01
N ARG A 339 -10.57 -15.05 1.29
CA ARG A 339 -11.26 -16.26 1.79
C ARG A 339 -12.72 -16.29 1.34
N SER A 340 -13.43 -15.17 1.42
CA SER A 340 -14.81 -15.08 0.94
C SER A 340 -14.91 -15.41 -0.54
N ALA A 341 -14.02 -14.83 -1.36
CA ALA A 341 -14.00 -15.07 -2.79
C ALA A 341 -13.55 -16.49 -3.18
N ASP A 342 -12.66 -17.12 -2.39
CA ASP A 342 -12.20 -18.49 -2.63
C ASP A 342 -13.25 -19.54 -2.21
N GLU A 343 -13.98 -19.26 -1.11
CA GLU A 343 -14.98 -20.16 -0.55
C GLU A 343 -16.41 -19.90 -1.06
N HIS A 344 -16.60 -18.85 -1.88
CA HIS A 344 -17.89 -18.39 -2.42
C HIS A 344 -18.97 -18.24 -1.34
N LYS A 345 -18.61 -17.68 -0.19
CA LYS A 345 -19.52 -17.49 0.95
C LYS A 345 -19.12 -16.29 1.81
N GLU A 346 -20.07 -15.83 2.64
CA GLU A 346 -19.78 -14.81 3.66
C GLU A 346 -18.80 -15.37 4.72
N ILE A 347 -17.75 -14.60 5.02
CA ILE A 347 -16.82 -14.87 6.13
C ILE A 347 -17.20 -14.01 7.33
N ILE A 348 -17.33 -14.63 8.49
CA ILE A 348 -17.54 -13.96 9.78
C ILE A 348 -16.19 -13.90 10.52
N LEU A 349 -15.85 -12.72 11.10
CA LEU A 349 -14.55 -12.43 11.75
C LEU A 349 -14.68 -12.23 13.27
#